data_e3adee0f5bd3ef3a3382177d306275d1
#
_entry.id   e3adee0f5bd3ef3a3382177d306275d1
#
_cell.length_a   1.000
_cell.length_b   1.000
_cell.length_c   1.000
_cell.angle_alpha   90.00
_cell.angle_beta   90.00
_cell.angle_gamma   90.00
#
_symmetry.space_group_name_H-M   'P 1'
#
loop_
_entity.id
_entity.type
_entity.pdbx_description
1 polymer ?
#
loop_
_entity_poly.entity_id
_entity_poly.type
_entity_poly.pdbx_seq_one_letter_code
_entity_poly.pdbx_strand_id
1 'polypeptide(L)'
;VVLFPQGASALSPSADAITFMMLMNSTNPEFLVGEQVRGAPYIRKAGVEPMGMGYVICAPGGKAGEVGQAKLIEANETELIAAYAMCAESYGFSILYLEAGSGAQTPVHPDLIRAARAASDKLVLCVGGGIRNGSTAKIAIDAGADWVVTGNLCEEFADAHELQTTLESFISEMKP
;
A
#
# COMPACT_ATOMS: atom_id res chain seq x y z
N VAL A 1 2.21 -7.25 15.20
CA VAL A 1 1.22 -7.29 14.10
C VAL A 1 0.84 -5.88 13.72
N VAL A 2 0.93 -5.52 12.43
CA VAL A 2 0.44 -4.25 11.90
C VAL A 2 -0.92 -4.48 11.24
N LEU A 3 -1.93 -3.75 11.69
CA LEU A 3 -3.27 -3.82 11.12
C LEU A 3 -3.38 -2.91 9.90
N PHE A 4 -3.91 -3.43 8.79
CA PHE A 4 -4.25 -2.69 7.58
C PHE A 4 -5.79 -2.67 7.43
N PRO A 5 -6.50 -1.71 8.04
CA PRO A 5 -7.95 -1.75 8.14
C PRO A 5 -8.63 -1.20 6.88
N GLN A 6 -9.81 -1.70 6.58
CA GLN A 6 -10.66 -1.14 5.53
C GLN A 6 -11.38 0.15 5.96
N GLY A 7 -11.38 0.49 7.25
CA GLY A 7 -12.01 1.67 7.83
C GLY A 7 -12.14 1.57 9.34
N ALA A 8 -12.76 2.55 9.97
CA ALA A 8 -12.91 2.67 11.42
C ALA A 8 -13.69 1.50 12.07
N SER A 9 -14.50 0.77 11.31
CA SER A 9 -15.22 -0.42 11.78
C SER A 9 -14.38 -1.69 11.88
N ALA A 10 -13.18 -1.69 11.28
CA ALA A 10 -12.28 -2.86 11.21
C ALA A 10 -11.07 -2.75 12.16
N LEU A 11 -11.20 -1.96 13.23
CA LEU A 11 -10.14 -1.76 14.21
C LEU A 11 -10.09 -2.90 15.24
N SER A 12 -8.90 -3.24 15.72
CA SER A 12 -8.68 -4.26 16.74
C SER A 12 -7.66 -3.75 17.78
N PRO A 13 -7.92 -3.98 19.09
CA PRO A 13 -6.96 -3.63 20.14
C PRO A 13 -5.81 -4.66 20.26
N SER A 14 -5.88 -5.77 19.51
CA SER A 14 -4.86 -6.84 19.53
C SER A 14 -3.71 -6.59 18.56
N ALA A 15 -3.73 -5.48 17.81
CA ALA A 15 -2.63 -5.09 16.95
C ALA A 15 -1.60 -4.25 17.74
N ASP A 16 -0.32 -4.36 17.35
CA ASP A 16 0.75 -3.52 17.90
C ASP A 16 0.72 -2.13 17.24
N ALA A 17 0.46 -2.09 15.95
CA ALA A 17 0.37 -0.85 15.18
C ALA A 17 -0.74 -0.92 14.12
N ILE A 18 -1.08 0.23 13.56
CA ILE A 18 -2.08 0.38 12.51
C ILE A 18 -1.55 1.32 11.42
N THR A 19 -1.77 0.97 10.15
CA THR A 19 -1.59 1.91 9.05
C THR A 19 -2.69 2.98 9.12
N PHE A 20 -2.32 4.16 9.61
CA PHE A 20 -3.22 5.31 9.69
C PHE A 20 -3.17 6.07 8.37
N MET A 21 -3.92 5.55 7.38
CA MET A 21 -3.76 5.93 5.99
C MET A 21 -4.72 7.04 5.56
N MET A 22 -4.24 7.92 4.67
CA MET A 22 -5.01 8.88 3.90
C MET A 22 -5.00 8.44 2.44
N LEU A 23 -6.17 8.20 1.83
CA LEU A 23 -6.25 7.96 0.39
C LEU A 23 -6.13 9.29 -0.37
N MET A 24 -4.88 9.67 -0.67
CA MET A 24 -4.51 11.02 -1.11
C MET A 24 -5.11 11.43 -2.45
N ASN A 25 -5.41 10.48 -3.33
CA ASN A 25 -6.04 10.73 -4.62
C ASN A 25 -7.53 10.39 -4.67
N SER A 26 -8.20 10.24 -3.51
CA SER A 26 -9.65 10.10 -3.45
C SER A 26 -10.35 11.42 -3.77
N THR A 27 -11.50 11.32 -4.43
CA THR A 27 -12.43 12.45 -4.61
C THR A 27 -13.47 12.55 -3.49
N ASN A 28 -13.46 11.58 -2.55
CA ASN A 28 -14.39 11.53 -1.44
C ASN A 28 -13.65 11.90 -0.12
N PRO A 29 -14.05 13.01 0.56
CA PRO A 29 -13.44 13.43 1.81
C PRO A 29 -13.46 12.36 2.92
N GLU A 30 -14.38 11.39 2.82
CA GLU A 30 -14.47 10.28 3.76
C GLU A 30 -13.19 9.45 3.82
N PHE A 31 -12.57 9.19 2.67
CA PHE A 31 -11.31 8.45 2.56
C PHE A 31 -10.07 9.32 2.74
N LEU A 32 -10.23 10.65 2.68
CA LEU A 32 -9.14 11.59 2.98
C LEU A 32 -8.96 11.75 4.49
N VAL A 33 -10.05 11.99 5.23
CA VAL A 33 -9.99 12.32 6.65
C VAL A 33 -11.13 11.76 7.49
N GLY A 34 -12.29 11.43 6.90
CA GLY A 34 -13.49 11.02 7.63
C GLY A 34 -13.30 9.75 8.44
N GLU A 35 -12.79 8.68 7.84
CA GLU A 35 -12.49 7.41 8.51
C GLU A 35 -11.44 7.59 9.62
N GLN A 36 -10.44 8.42 9.38
CA GLN A 36 -9.37 8.69 10.34
C GLN A 36 -9.92 9.43 11.58
N VAL A 37 -10.79 10.42 11.38
CA VAL A 37 -11.44 11.14 12.47
C VAL A 37 -12.30 10.20 13.31
N ARG A 38 -13.05 9.29 12.67
CA ARG A 38 -13.87 8.29 13.40
C ARG A 38 -13.03 7.27 14.16
N GLY A 39 -11.92 6.82 13.58
CA GLY A 39 -11.06 5.79 14.18
C GLY A 39 -10.12 6.30 15.28
N ALA A 40 -9.67 7.55 15.20
CA ALA A 40 -8.64 8.09 16.09
C ALA A 40 -8.93 7.98 17.59
N PRO A 41 -10.16 8.24 18.10
CA PRO A 41 -10.45 8.07 19.53
C PRO A 41 -10.30 6.63 20.01
N TYR A 42 -10.70 5.67 19.19
CA TYR A 42 -10.56 4.24 19.52
C TYR A 42 -9.09 3.83 19.54
N ILE A 43 -8.31 4.19 18.51
CA ILE A 43 -6.88 3.87 18.38
C ILE A 43 -6.13 4.41 19.62
N ARG A 44 -6.38 5.67 19.98
CA ARG A 44 -5.78 6.30 21.16
C ARG A 44 -6.14 5.57 22.46
N LYS A 45 -7.41 5.17 22.64
CA LYS A 45 -7.88 4.46 23.83
C LYS A 45 -7.29 3.04 23.92
N ALA A 46 -7.15 2.37 22.77
CA ALA A 46 -6.60 1.02 22.68
C ALA A 46 -5.07 0.97 22.85
N GLY A 47 -4.37 2.11 22.73
CA GLY A 47 -2.92 2.17 22.80
C GLY A 47 -2.20 1.58 21.59
N VAL A 48 -2.89 1.42 20.46
CA VAL A 48 -2.33 0.94 19.20
C VAL A 48 -1.53 2.07 18.55
N GLU A 49 -0.32 1.80 18.07
CA GLU A 49 0.56 2.80 17.45
C GLU A 49 0.05 3.19 16.05
N PRO A 50 -0.30 4.46 15.77
CA PRO A 50 -0.68 4.88 14.43
C PRO A 50 0.55 5.18 13.58
N MET A 51 0.69 4.48 12.46
CA MET A 51 1.71 4.71 11.45
C MET A 51 1.13 5.59 10.33
N GLY A 52 1.49 6.87 10.28
CA GLY A 52 1.00 7.81 9.26
C GLY A 52 1.40 7.36 7.85
N MET A 53 0.41 7.17 6.97
CA MET A 53 0.61 6.63 5.63
C MET A 53 -0.14 7.46 4.59
N GLY A 54 0.57 7.93 3.56
CA GLY A 54 -0.04 8.35 2.31
C GLY A 54 -0.38 7.10 1.49
N TYR A 55 -1.60 7.01 0.98
CA TYR A 55 -2.08 5.90 0.17
C TYR A 55 -2.54 6.44 -1.17
N VAL A 56 -1.96 5.96 -2.27
CA VAL A 56 -2.24 6.44 -3.63
C VAL A 56 -2.55 5.25 -4.52
N ILE A 57 -3.70 5.30 -5.20
CA ILE A 57 -4.11 4.24 -6.11
C ILE A 57 -3.70 4.59 -7.54
N CYS A 58 -2.89 3.70 -8.13
CA CYS A 58 -2.45 3.74 -9.50
C CYS A 58 -3.34 2.86 -10.39
N ALA A 59 -3.34 3.11 -11.69
CA ALA A 59 -4.01 2.23 -12.65
C ALA A 59 -3.44 0.80 -12.58
N PRO A 60 -4.29 -0.24 -12.70
CA PRO A 60 -5.71 -0.22 -13.05
C PRO A 60 -6.68 0.06 -11.88
N GLY A 61 -6.22 0.16 -10.64
CA GLY A 61 -6.98 0.56 -9.46
C GLY A 61 -7.87 -0.53 -8.86
N GLY A 62 -8.40 -1.42 -9.66
CA GLY A 62 -9.26 -2.51 -9.22
C GLY A 62 -10.40 -2.05 -8.30
N LYS A 63 -10.83 -2.93 -7.41
CA LYS A 63 -11.90 -2.62 -6.45
C LYS A 63 -11.51 -1.51 -5.45
N ALA A 64 -10.22 -1.40 -5.13
CA ALA A 64 -9.75 -0.34 -4.22
C ALA A 64 -9.94 1.05 -4.83
N GLY A 65 -9.67 1.22 -6.13
CA GLY A 65 -9.90 2.46 -6.86
C GLY A 65 -11.38 2.82 -6.95
N GLU A 66 -12.23 1.84 -7.24
CA GLU A 66 -13.68 2.02 -7.32
C GLU A 66 -14.28 2.43 -5.95
N VAL A 67 -14.05 1.63 -4.92
CA VAL A 67 -14.56 1.89 -3.56
C VAL A 67 -14.01 3.20 -3.00
N GLY A 68 -12.71 3.43 -3.18
CA GLY A 68 -12.03 4.64 -2.72
C GLY A 68 -12.36 5.89 -3.53
N GLN A 69 -13.10 5.77 -4.64
CA GLN A 69 -13.40 6.87 -5.57
C GLN A 69 -12.13 7.64 -5.96
N ALA A 70 -11.07 6.88 -6.26
CA ALA A 70 -9.76 7.44 -6.55
C ALA A 70 -9.66 7.95 -8.00
N LYS A 71 -8.99 9.08 -8.19
CA LYS A 71 -8.46 9.47 -9.50
C LYS A 71 -7.18 8.67 -9.71
N LEU A 72 -7.27 7.61 -10.51
CA LEU A 72 -6.13 6.71 -10.72
C LEU A 72 -4.95 7.46 -11.34
N ILE A 73 -3.74 7.08 -10.93
CA ILE A 73 -2.50 7.59 -11.53
C ILE A 73 -2.09 6.65 -12.64
N GLU A 74 -2.04 7.17 -13.87
CA GLU A 74 -1.66 6.40 -15.05
C GLU A 74 -0.13 6.21 -15.12
N ALA A 75 0.32 5.17 -15.83
CA ALA A 75 1.73 4.80 -15.91
C ALA A 75 2.67 5.91 -16.41
N ASN A 76 2.17 6.85 -17.20
CA ASN A 76 2.92 7.99 -17.73
C ASN A 76 2.86 9.24 -16.84
N GLU A 77 2.14 9.23 -15.72
CA GLU A 77 1.99 10.38 -14.83
C GLU A 77 3.06 10.40 -13.73
N THR A 78 4.32 10.25 -14.13
CA THR A 78 5.47 10.19 -13.22
C THR A 78 5.68 11.48 -12.42
N GLU A 79 5.38 12.65 -13.00
CA GLU A 79 5.45 13.94 -12.29
C GLU A 79 4.38 14.05 -11.22
N LEU A 80 3.18 13.51 -11.49
CA LEU A 80 2.08 13.55 -10.54
C LEU A 80 2.35 12.64 -9.33
N ILE A 81 2.85 11.42 -9.55
CA ILE A 81 3.19 10.54 -8.43
C ILE A 81 4.36 11.09 -7.59
N ALA A 82 5.34 11.73 -8.22
CA ALA A 82 6.41 12.44 -7.52
C ALA A 82 5.86 13.58 -6.63
N ALA A 83 4.89 14.33 -7.14
CA ALA A 83 4.21 15.36 -6.35
C ALA A 83 3.45 14.78 -5.14
N TYR A 84 2.79 13.62 -5.28
CA TYR A 84 2.18 12.93 -4.15
C TYR A 84 3.20 12.47 -3.11
N ALA A 85 4.38 12.00 -3.52
CA ALA A 85 5.46 11.63 -2.60
C ALA A 85 5.96 12.84 -1.79
N MET A 86 6.22 13.97 -2.46
CA MET A 86 6.61 15.22 -1.79
C MET A 86 5.51 15.73 -0.83
N CYS A 87 4.24 15.59 -1.22
CA CYS A 87 3.10 15.97 -0.40
C CYS A 87 2.99 15.08 0.85
N ALA A 88 3.15 13.76 0.70
CA ALA A 88 3.16 12.81 1.81
C ALA A 88 4.28 13.13 2.82
N GLU A 89 5.49 13.40 2.34
CA GLU A 89 6.61 13.84 3.17
C GLU A 89 6.29 15.16 3.90
N SER A 90 5.68 16.12 3.21
CA SER A 90 5.30 17.42 3.79
C SER A 90 4.21 17.30 4.86
N TYR A 91 3.32 16.31 4.76
CA TYR A 91 2.36 15.97 5.81
C TYR A 91 3.01 15.24 7.02
N GLY A 92 4.27 14.85 6.91
CA GLY A 92 4.96 14.11 7.97
C GLY A 92 4.60 12.62 8.00
N PHE A 93 4.09 12.06 6.92
CA PHE A 93 3.89 10.62 6.81
C PHE A 93 5.25 9.92 6.81
N SER A 94 5.28 8.72 7.39
CA SER A 94 6.47 7.85 7.37
C SER A 94 6.45 6.84 6.21
N ILE A 95 5.26 6.59 5.65
CA ILE A 95 5.03 5.58 4.62
C ILE A 95 4.28 6.22 3.45
N LEU A 96 4.68 5.88 2.23
CA LEU A 96 3.87 6.07 1.02
C LEU A 96 3.57 4.71 0.42
N TYR A 97 2.29 4.40 0.25
CA TYR A 97 1.84 3.15 -0.36
C TYR A 97 1.27 3.40 -1.74
N LEU A 98 1.86 2.78 -2.76
CA LEU A 98 1.38 2.77 -4.13
C LEU A 98 0.63 1.47 -4.40
N GLU A 99 -0.64 1.57 -4.73
CA GLU A 99 -1.57 0.43 -4.88
C GLU A 99 -2.11 0.33 -6.30
N ALA A 100 -2.00 -0.85 -6.91
CA ALA A 100 -2.62 -1.12 -8.22
C ALA A 100 -4.04 -1.70 -8.11
N GLY A 101 -4.48 -2.03 -6.91
CA GLY A 101 -5.77 -2.66 -6.63
C GLY A 101 -5.67 -4.15 -6.33
N SER A 102 -6.41 -4.61 -5.31
CA SER A 102 -6.50 -6.03 -4.97
C SER A 102 -7.02 -6.82 -6.18
N GLY A 103 -6.33 -7.90 -6.53
CA GLY A 103 -6.67 -8.71 -7.71
C GLY A 103 -6.33 -8.08 -9.06
N ALA A 104 -5.64 -6.95 -9.10
CA ALA A 104 -5.22 -6.30 -10.34
C ALA A 104 -4.45 -7.27 -11.26
N GLN A 105 -4.65 -7.13 -12.57
CA GLN A 105 -3.95 -7.96 -13.56
C GLN A 105 -2.50 -7.52 -13.76
N THR A 106 -2.24 -6.23 -13.56
CA THR A 106 -0.91 -5.62 -13.67
C THR A 106 -0.58 -4.89 -12.38
N PRO A 107 0.67 -4.99 -11.87
CA PRO A 107 1.11 -4.22 -10.71
C PRO A 107 1.32 -2.75 -11.06
N VAL A 108 1.66 -1.95 -10.06
CA VAL A 108 2.09 -0.56 -10.24
C VAL A 108 3.25 -0.50 -11.22
N HIS A 109 3.16 0.42 -12.19
CA HIS A 109 4.20 0.56 -13.21
C HIS A 109 5.55 0.98 -12.57
N PRO A 110 6.68 0.32 -12.94
CA PRO A 110 7.97 0.60 -12.30
C PRO A 110 8.44 2.06 -12.39
N ASP A 111 8.05 2.78 -13.45
CA ASP A 111 8.40 4.20 -13.60
C ASP A 111 7.72 5.09 -12.56
N LEU A 112 6.51 4.74 -12.12
CA LEU A 112 5.85 5.44 -11.01
C LEU A 112 6.60 5.20 -9.70
N ILE A 113 7.06 3.97 -9.44
CA ILE A 113 7.83 3.62 -8.25
C ILE A 113 9.15 4.39 -8.24
N ARG A 114 9.88 4.42 -9.37
CA ARG A 114 11.12 5.18 -9.51
C ARG A 114 10.91 6.68 -9.29
N ALA A 115 9.85 7.24 -9.84
CA ALA A 115 9.52 8.66 -9.70
C ALA A 115 9.19 9.02 -8.25
N ALA A 116 8.40 8.19 -7.55
CA ALA A 116 8.11 8.40 -6.14
C ALA A 116 9.38 8.30 -5.27
N ARG A 117 10.24 7.30 -5.52
CA ARG A 117 11.52 7.14 -4.81
C ARG A 117 12.47 8.30 -5.06
N ALA A 118 12.57 8.77 -6.30
CA ALA A 118 13.42 9.92 -6.64
C ALA A 118 12.95 11.23 -5.98
N ALA A 119 11.65 11.34 -5.68
CA ALA A 119 11.07 12.52 -5.05
C ALA A 119 11.24 12.56 -3.52
N SER A 120 11.43 11.41 -2.86
CA SER A 120 11.66 11.34 -1.40
C SER A 120 12.45 10.08 -1.04
N ASP A 121 13.54 10.27 -0.32
CA ASP A 121 14.36 9.22 0.29
C ASP A 121 13.99 8.94 1.77
N LYS A 122 13.10 9.75 2.35
CA LYS A 122 12.69 9.63 3.76
C LYS A 122 11.48 8.72 3.96
N LEU A 123 10.65 8.57 2.94
CA LEU A 123 9.46 7.73 3.01
C LEU A 123 9.83 6.25 2.85
N VAL A 124 9.25 5.39 3.67
CA VAL A 124 9.17 3.96 3.37
C VAL A 124 8.19 3.79 2.22
N LEU A 125 8.70 3.36 1.06
CA LEU A 125 7.89 3.17 -0.13
C LEU A 125 7.35 1.74 -0.16
N CYS A 126 6.04 1.63 0.00
CA CYS A 126 5.30 0.37 -0.03
C CYS A 126 4.58 0.21 -1.37
N VAL A 127 4.61 -0.98 -1.96
CA VAL A 127 3.98 -1.26 -3.25
C VAL A 127 3.15 -2.53 -3.17
N GLY A 128 1.90 -2.47 -3.64
CA GLY A 128 1.01 -3.61 -3.67
C GLY A 128 0.02 -3.60 -4.82
N GLY A 129 -0.78 -4.66 -4.88
CA GLY A 129 -1.72 -4.90 -5.97
C GLY A 129 -1.08 -5.57 -7.18
N GLY A 130 -1.66 -6.70 -7.64
CA GLY A 130 -1.21 -7.42 -8.83
C GLY A 130 0.11 -8.19 -8.68
N ILE A 131 0.74 -8.21 -7.51
CA ILE A 131 2.00 -8.93 -7.26
C ILE A 131 1.68 -10.37 -6.87
N ARG A 132 2.01 -11.34 -7.75
CA ARG A 132 1.65 -12.75 -7.61
C ARG A 132 2.84 -13.71 -7.55
N ASN A 133 4.05 -13.25 -7.84
CA ASN A 133 5.28 -14.04 -7.82
C ASN A 133 6.49 -13.18 -7.45
N GLY A 134 7.57 -13.81 -7.07
CA GLY A 134 8.79 -13.13 -6.62
C GLY A 134 9.46 -12.29 -7.71
N SER A 135 9.38 -12.72 -8.97
CA SER A 135 9.93 -11.95 -10.09
C SER A 135 9.22 -10.60 -10.27
N THR A 136 7.89 -10.57 -10.13
CA THR A 136 7.12 -9.31 -10.15
C THR A 136 7.44 -8.44 -8.93
N ALA A 137 7.57 -9.05 -7.75
CA ALA A 137 7.99 -8.35 -6.54
C ALA A 137 9.40 -7.75 -6.69
N LYS A 138 10.33 -8.49 -7.30
CA LYS A 138 11.69 -8.02 -7.58
C LYS A 138 11.70 -6.77 -8.47
N ILE A 139 10.85 -6.71 -9.49
CA ILE A 139 10.73 -5.51 -10.34
C ILE A 139 10.36 -4.28 -9.50
N ALA A 140 9.44 -4.41 -8.54
CA ALA A 140 9.08 -3.31 -7.67
C ALA A 140 10.23 -2.90 -6.74
N ILE A 141 10.97 -3.87 -6.17
CA ILE A 141 12.15 -3.62 -5.33
C ILE A 141 13.24 -2.93 -6.14
N ASP A 142 13.57 -3.44 -7.32
CA ASP A 142 14.59 -2.86 -8.21
C ASP A 142 14.20 -1.44 -8.69
N ALA A 143 12.91 -1.12 -8.67
CA ALA A 143 12.39 0.23 -8.95
C ALA A 143 12.43 1.16 -7.73
N GLY A 144 12.71 0.66 -6.52
CA GLY A 144 12.90 1.46 -5.31
C GLY A 144 11.88 1.25 -4.21
N ALA A 145 11.05 0.20 -4.28
CA ALA A 145 10.16 -0.17 -3.18
C ALA A 145 10.98 -0.74 -2.00
N ASP A 146 10.65 -0.33 -0.78
CA ASP A 146 11.19 -0.91 0.46
C ASP A 146 10.36 -2.10 0.92
N TRP A 147 9.03 -2.04 0.73
CA TRP A 147 8.09 -3.09 1.08
C TRP A 147 7.23 -3.48 -0.13
N VAL A 148 6.97 -4.77 -0.22
CA VAL A 148 6.04 -5.33 -1.21
C VAL A 148 4.91 -6.03 -0.46
N VAL A 149 3.67 -5.76 -0.88
CA VAL A 149 2.46 -6.37 -0.33
C VAL A 149 1.85 -7.31 -1.35
N THR A 150 1.64 -8.55 -0.95
CA THR A 150 0.89 -9.55 -1.71
C THR A 150 -0.24 -10.10 -0.83
N GLY A 151 -1.46 -10.15 -1.34
CA GLY A 151 -2.63 -10.68 -0.65
C GLY A 151 -3.08 -12.02 -1.27
N ASN A 152 -3.50 -12.00 -2.53
CA ASN A 152 -4.06 -13.16 -3.21
C ASN A 152 -3.11 -14.38 -3.22
N LEU A 153 -1.80 -14.16 -3.20
CA LEU A 153 -0.82 -15.24 -3.07
C LEU A 153 -1.04 -16.10 -1.81
N CYS A 154 -1.59 -15.52 -0.74
CA CYS A 154 -1.77 -16.19 0.54
C CYS A 154 -3.18 -16.74 0.77
N GLU A 155 -4.11 -16.54 -0.19
CA GLU A 155 -5.53 -16.86 -0.02
C GLU A 155 -5.95 -18.20 -0.67
N GLU A 156 -5.12 -18.77 -1.56
CA GLU A 156 -5.52 -19.88 -2.45
C GLU A 156 -4.89 -21.23 -2.09
N PHE A 157 -4.48 -21.46 -0.84
CA PHE A 157 -3.79 -22.70 -0.45
C PHE A 157 -4.68 -23.66 0.36
N ALA A 158 -4.55 -24.95 0.05
CA ALA A 158 -5.26 -26.02 0.73
C ALA A 158 -4.67 -26.33 2.12
N ASP A 159 -3.35 -26.13 2.30
CA ASP A 159 -2.65 -26.39 3.55
C ASP A 159 -1.45 -25.47 3.79
N ALA A 160 -0.94 -25.49 5.03
CA ALA A 160 0.16 -24.64 5.46
C ALA A 160 1.51 -24.99 4.79
N HIS A 161 1.72 -26.23 4.34
CA HIS A 161 2.96 -26.66 3.72
C HIS A 161 3.08 -26.12 2.28
N GLU A 162 1.98 -26.16 1.54
CA GLU A 162 1.91 -25.57 0.19
C GLU A 162 2.14 -24.05 0.26
N LEU A 163 1.48 -23.36 1.21
CA LEU A 163 1.72 -21.95 1.45
C LEU A 163 3.19 -21.66 1.77
N GLN A 164 3.80 -22.43 2.68
CA GLN A 164 5.19 -22.25 3.05
C GLN A 164 6.11 -22.40 1.84
N THR A 165 5.95 -23.46 1.04
CA THR A 165 6.77 -23.71 -0.15
C THR A 165 6.66 -22.57 -1.15
N THR A 166 5.45 -22.06 -1.37
CA THR A 166 5.21 -20.94 -2.27
C THR A 166 5.84 -19.64 -1.76
N LEU A 167 5.74 -19.36 -0.46
CA LEU A 167 6.39 -18.18 0.14
C LEU A 167 7.94 -18.29 0.08
N GLU A 168 8.50 -19.47 0.30
CA GLU A 168 9.94 -19.71 0.17
C GLU A 168 10.42 -19.46 -1.27
N SER A 169 9.68 -19.93 -2.28
CA SER A 169 9.95 -19.66 -3.69
C SER A 169 9.85 -18.16 -3.99
N PHE A 170 8.75 -17.53 -3.57
CA PHE A 170 8.52 -16.10 -3.73
C PHE A 170 9.69 -15.26 -3.16
N ILE A 171 10.10 -15.56 -1.92
CA ILE A 171 11.22 -14.87 -1.27
C ILE A 171 12.55 -15.14 -1.97
N SER A 172 12.76 -16.37 -2.45
CA SER A 172 13.99 -16.75 -3.14
C SER A 172 14.16 -16.00 -4.47
N GLU A 173 13.07 -15.79 -5.22
CA GLU A 173 13.07 -15.03 -6.48
C GLU A 173 13.35 -13.53 -6.29
N MET A 174 13.07 -12.98 -5.12
CA MET A 174 13.35 -11.57 -4.80
C MET A 174 14.80 -11.28 -4.45
N LYS A 175 15.56 -12.32 -4.08
CA LYS A 175 16.98 -12.15 -3.71
C LYS A 175 17.81 -11.72 -4.91
N PRO A 176 18.84 -10.88 -4.69
CA PRO A 176 19.78 -10.50 -5.74
C PRO A 176 20.59 -11.67 -6.27
#